data_d862dd9b3479d212dcc613dc4f9ef0c9
#
_entry.id   d862dd9b3479d212dcc613dc4f9ef0c9
#
_cell.length_a   1.000
_cell.length_b   1.000
_cell.length_c   1.000
_cell.angle_alpha   90.00
_cell.angle_beta   90.00
_cell.angle_gamma   90.00
#
_symmetry.space_group_name_H-M   'P 1'
#
loop_
_entity.id
_entity.type
_entity.pdbx_description
1 polymer ?
#
loop_
_entity_poly.entity_id
_entity_poly.type
_entity_poly.pdbx_seq_one_letter_code
_entity_poly.pdbx_strand_id
1 'polypeptide(L)'
;MLFRSMSQERPELIHLAALSAHSISNAFLLRQPHHLLLRLNWPGRLMADDNDGLVLLSSEGEVLGANMPARDMLHWAGNVPQHASDLFAMPVGLLFDAANHAQTMEVPLWSGLHLQVQSVLQHASHNATQPATTGALQQLQLAMINKAIAQAKGNVAQAAKALGISRATLYRKLSRKNSH
;
A
#
# COMPACT_ATOMS: atom_id res chain seq x y z
N MET A 1 -34.70 43.12 -16.60
CA MET A 1 -33.29 43.51 -16.52
C MET A 1 -32.63 42.71 -15.42
N LEU A 2 -31.61 41.92 -15.73
CA LEU A 2 -30.54 41.40 -14.89
C LEU A 2 -30.87 40.39 -13.80
N PHE A 3 -30.63 39.13 -14.08
CA PHE A 3 -29.79 38.26 -13.25
C PHE A 3 -29.11 37.24 -14.16
N ARG A 4 -28.05 37.70 -14.82
CA ARG A 4 -27.06 36.85 -15.44
C ARG A 4 -25.97 36.65 -14.40
N SER A 5 -26.22 35.79 -13.40
CA SER A 5 -25.19 35.30 -12.51
C SER A 5 -24.31 34.36 -13.31
N MET A 6 -23.19 34.87 -13.75
CA MET A 6 -22.08 34.11 -14.30
C MET A 6 -21.55 33.21 -13.17
N SER A 7 -22.00 31.98 -13.13
CA SER A 7 -21.27 30.92 -12.46
C SER A 7 -19.94 30.75 -13.22
N GLN A 8 -18.95 31.52 -12.81
CA GLN A 8 -17.57 31.31 -13.23
C GLN A 8 -17.16 30.01 -12.59
N GLU A 9 -17.36 28.90 -13.31
CA GLU A 9 -16.84 27.61 -12.93
C GLU A 9 -15.33 27.79 -12.82
N ARG A 10 -14.82 27.69 -11.60
CA ARG A 10 -13.38 27.76 -11.32
C ARG A 10 -12.82 26.35 -11.58
N PRO A 11 -12.18 26.09 -12.73
CA PRO A 11 -11.70 24.76 -13.09
C PRO A 11 -10.72 24.19 -12.05
N GLU A 12 -10.01 25.06 -11.35
CA GLU A 12 -9.10 24.70 -10.26
C GLU A 12 -9.84 24.06 -9.06
N LEU A 13 -11.03 24.58 -8.71
CA LEU A 13 -11.81 24.01 -7.61
C LEU A 13 -12.40 22.65 -7.97
N ILE A 14 -12.80 22.47 -9.23
CA ILE A 14 -13.31 21.18 -9.72
C ILE A 14 -12.18 20.15 -9.70
N HIS A 15 -10.98 20.53 -10.12
CA HIS A 15 -9.82 19.66 -10.10
C HIS A 15 -9.40 19.28 -8.67
N LEU A 16 -9.35 20.23 -7.74
CA LEU A 16 -9.09 19.97 -6.32
C LEU A 16 -10.16 19.07 -5.69
N ALA A 17 -11.42 19.30 -6.00
CA ALA A 17 -12.51 18.45 -5.51
C ALA A 17 -12.40 17.01 -6.05
N ALA A 18 -12.04 16.84 -7.32
CA ALA A 18 -11.82 15.53 -7.92
C ALA A 18 -10.65 14.79 -7.25
N LEU A 19 -9.49 15.45 -7.04
CA LEU A 19 -8.35 14.86 -6.35
C LEU A 19 -8.72 14.44 -4.92
N SER A 20 -9.43 15.31 -4.19
CA SER A 20 -9.88 14.99 -2.82
C SER A 20 -10.85 13.81 -2.81
N ALA A 21 -11.76 13.72 -3.77
CA ALA A 21 -12.70 12.62 -3.90
C ALA A 21 -11.97 11.29 -4.20
N HIS A 22 -10.94 11.31 -5.05
CA HIS A 22 -10.11 10.14 -5.32
C HIS A 22 -9.37 9.67 -4.06
N SER A 23 -8.72 10.57 -3.34
CA SER A 23 -8.00 10.23 -2.11
C SER A 23 -8.93 9.65 -1.04
N ILE A 24 -10.12 10.23 -0.86
CA ILE A 24 -11.13 9.72 0.08
C ILE A 24 -11.62 8.33 -0.35
N SER A 25 -11.93 8.15 -1.63
CA SER A 25 -12.37 6.88 -2.18
C SER A 25 -11.32 5.78 -2.00
N ASN A 26 -10.05 6.09 -2.29
CA ASN A 26 -8.94 5.17 -2.11
C ASN A 26 -8.76 4.81 -0.61
N ALA A 27 -8.84 5.80 0.29
CA ALA A 27 -8.75 5.56 1.72
C ALA A 27 -9.89 4.68 2.24
N PHE A 28 -11.11 4.84 1.72
CA PHE A 28 -12.25 4.00 2.06
C PHE A 28 -12.09 2.58 1.54
N LEU A 29 -11.65 2.44 0.29
CA LEU A 29 -11.38 1.14 -0.33
C LEU A 29 -10.33 0.35 0.47
N LEU A 30 -9.21 0.96 0.83
CA LEU A 30 -8.11 0.33 1.56
C LEU A 30 -8.46 -0.08 3.00
N ARG A 31 -9.57 0.42 3.55
CA ARG A 31 -10.08 -0.01 4.87
C ARG A 31 -10.90 -1.30 4.81
N GLN A 32 -11.32 -1.70 3.64
CA GLN A 32 -12.07 -2.95 3.49
C GLN A 32 -11.14 -4.15 3.77
N PRO A 33 -11.66 -5.20 4.43
CA PRO A 33 -10.87 -6.41 4.64
C PRO A 33 -10.56 -7.05 3.28
N HIS A 34 -9.29 -7.31 3.04
CA HIS A 34 -8.80 -7.95 1.82
C HIS A 34 -7.58 -8.80 2.14
N HIS A 35 -7.20 -9.70 1.26
CA HIS A 35 -6.01 -10.52 1.41
C HIS A 35 -4.86 -10.01 0.56
N LEU A 36 -5.16 -9.59 -0.65
CA LEU A 36 -4.19 -9.06 -1.61
C LEU A 36 -4.67 -7.71 -2.15
N LEU A 37 -3.79 -6.72 -2.11
CA LEU A 37 -3.93 -5.44 -2.78
C LEU A 37 -3.08 -5.45 -4.05
N LEU A 38 -3.69 -5.20 -5.19
CA LEU A 38 -3.01 -4.95 -6.45
C LEU A 38 -2.99 -3.45 -6.72
N ARG A 39 -1.82 -2.90 -6.97
CA ARG A 39 -1.61 -1.56 -7.53
C ARG A 39 -1.32 -1.70 -9.01
N LEU A 40 -2.08 -1.02 -9.84
CA LEU A 40 -2.01 -1.10 -11.30
C LEU A 40 -1.56 0.24 -11.85
N ASN A 41 -0.66 0.20 -12.82
CA ASN A 41 -0.33 1.38 -13.62
C ASN A 41 0.10 0.96 -15.03
N TRP A 42 0.20 1.93 -15.92
CA TRP A 42 0.73 1.70 -17.26
C TRP A 42 2.25 1.46 -17.22
N PRO A 43 2.80 0.60 -18.08
CA PRO A 43 4.23 0.38 -18.16
C PRO A 43 5.02 1.67 -18.31
N GLY A 44 6.11 1.80 -17.55
CA GLY A 44 6.97 2.99 -17.56
C GLY A 44 6.54 4.15 -16.67
N ARG A 45 5.42 4.02 -15.95
CA ARG A 45 5.04 4.99 -14.92
C ARG A 45 5.53 4.58 -13.54
N LEU A 46 5.80 5.57 -12.69
CA LEU A 46 6.13 5.32 -11.28
C LEU A 46 4.88 4.81 -10.54
N MET A 47 5.08 3.77 -9.73
CA MET A 47 4.06 3.28 -8.81
C MET A 47 4.02 4.12 -7.53
N ALA A 48 2.89 4.10 -6.84
CA ALA A 48 2.59 4.84 -5.61
C ALA A 48 2.14 6.28 -5.83
N ASP A 49 1.48 6.54 -6.95
CA ASP A 49 0.76 7.79 -7.21
C ASP A 49 -0.72 7.64 -6.84
N ASP A 50 -1.39 8.77 -6.54
CA ASP A 50 -2.84 8.82 -6.26
C ASP A 50 -3.70 8.35 -7.45
N ASN A 51 -3.12 8.33 -8.65
CA ASN A 51 -3.74 7.86 -9.89
C ASN A 51 -3.54 6.35 -10.16
N ASP A 52 -2.87 5.63 -9.26
CA ASP A 52 -2.75 4.19 -9.40
C ASP A 52 -4.12 3.50 -9.35
N GLY A 53 -4.31 2.51 -10.20
CA GLY A 53 -5.43 1.59 -10.08
C GLY A 53 -5.25 0.72 -8.84
N LEU A 54 -6.29 0.59 -8.02
CA LEU A 54 -6.32 -0.28 -6.86
C LEU A 54 -7.38 -1.36 -7.04
N VAL A 55 -6.99 -2.62 -6.85
CA VAL A 55 -7.90 -3.77 -6.84
C VAL A 55 -7.65 -4.57 -5.56
N LEU A 56 -8.72 -4.88 -4.85
CA LEU A 56 -8.69 -5.72 -3.66
C LEU A 56 -9.14 -7.13 -4.00
N LEU A 57 -8.39 -8.12 -3.56
CA LEU A 57 -8.70 -9.53 -3.74
C LEU A 57 -8.84 -10.26 -2.40
N SER A 58 -9.71 -11.28 -2.39
CA SER A 58 -9.78 -12.28 -1.34
C SER A 58 -8.59 -13.24 -1.41
N SER A 59 -8.46 -14.14 -0.44
CA SER A 59 -7.48 -15.24 -0.46
C SER A 59 -7.66 -16.21 -1.64
N GLU A 60 -8.85 -16.26 -2.20
CA GLU A 60 -9.21 -17.15 -3.32
C GLU A 60 -9.09 -16.44 -4.68
N GLY A 61 -8.79 -15.14 -4.68
CA GLY A 61 -8.66 -14.34 -5.90
C GLY A 61 -9.97 -13.69 -6.36
N GLU A 62 -11.01 -13.70 -5.51
CA GLU A 62 -12.24 -12.97 -5.79
C GLU A 62 -12.01 -11.46 -5.70
N VAL A 63 -12.64 -10.70 -6.58
CA VAL A 63 -12.53 -9.25 -6.60
C VAL A 63 -13.49 -8.65 -5.58
N LEU A 64 -12.94 -8.07 -4.52
CA LEU A 64 -13.70 -7.44 -3.43
C LEU A 64 -14.02 -5.98 -3.71
N GLY A 65 -13.17 -5.31 -4.48
CA GLY A 65 -13.37 -3.91 -4.84
C GLY A 65 -12.26 -3.35 -5.71
N ALA A 66 -12.55 -2.23 -6.36
CA ALA A 66 -11.59 -1.50 -7.16
C ALA A 66 -11.94 -0.01 -7.19
N ASN A 67 -10.90 0.84 -7.28
CA ASN A 67 -11.07 2.27 -7.47
C ASN A 67 -11.37 2.60 -8.94
N MET A 68 -11.72 3.87 -9.21
CA MET A 68 -12.07 4.31 -10.55
C MET A 68 -10.92 4.16 -11.55
N PRO A 69 -9.66 4.56 -11.26
CA PRO A 69 -8.53 4.34 -12.16
C PRO A 69 -8.33 2.86 -12.54
N ALA A 70 -8.49 1.93 -11.60
CA ALA A 70 -8.40 0.50 -11.92
C ALA A 70 -9.51 0.06 -12.88
N ARG A 71 -10.73 0.51 -12.66
CA ARG A 71 -11.88 0.20 -13.55
C ARG A 71 -11.64 0.71 -14.96
N ASP A 72 -11.10 1.91 -15.09
CA ASP A 72 -10.80 2.51 -16.40
C ASP A 72 -9.67 1.74 -17.11
N MET A 73 -8.59 1.40 -16.41
CA MET A 73 -7.48 0.61 -16.98
C MET A 73 -7.90 -0.78 -17.41
N LEU A 74 -8.80 -1.40 -16.66
CA LEU A 74 -9.30 -2.76 -16.90
C LEU A 74 -10.51 -2.79 -17.86
N HIS A 75 -10.95 -1.62 -18.37
CA HIS A 75 -12.17 -1.47 -19.16
C HIS A 75 -13.39 -2.13 -18.50
N TRP A 76 -13.45 -2.02 -17.21
CA TRP A 76 -14.48 -2.63 -16.40
C TRP A 76 -15.77 -1.78 -16.44
N ALA A 77 -16.56 -1.99 -17.47
CA ALA A 77 -17.87 -1.37 -17.64
C ALA A 77 -18.96 -2.38 -17.28
N GLY A 78 -19.61 -2.19 -16.13
CA GLY A 78 -20.80 -2.98 -15.78
C GLY A 78 -20.61 -3.89 -14.57
N ASN A 79 -21.07 -5.13 -14.66
CA ASN A 79 -21.10 -6.09 -13.57
C ASN A 79 -19.70 -6.36 -12.98
N VAL A 80 -19.64 -6.48 -11.67
CA VAL A 80 -18.41 -6.75 -10.93
C VAL A 80 -17.78 -8.05 -11.45
N PRO A 81 -16.53 -8.07 -11.93
CA PRO A 81 -15.85 -9.32 -12.16
C PRO A 81 -15.78 -10.06 -10.85
N GLN A 82 -16.07 -11.34 -10.90
CA GLN A 82 -16.14 -12.14 -9.69
C GLN A 82 -14.78 -12.64 -9.28
N HIS A 83 -13.84 -12.76 -10.26
CA HIS A 83 -12.53 -13.32 -10.01
C HIS A 83 -11.42 -12.60 -10.79
N ALA A 84 -10.19 -12.61 -10.26
CA ALA A 84 -9.05 -11.96 -10.91
C ALA A 84 -8.68 -12.59 -12.25
N SER A 85 -9.00 -13.88 -12.48
CA SER A 85 -8.84 -14.53 -13.78
C SER A 85 -9.72 -13.93 -14.88
N ASP A 86 -10.80 -13.22 -14.53
CA ASP A 86 -11.65 -12.55 -15.49
C ASP A 86 -11.02 -11.23 -15.98
N LEU A 87 -10.09 -10.68 -15.18
CA LEU A 87 -9.38 -9.44 -15.47
C LEU A 87 -8.04 -9.68 -16.17
N PHE A 88 -7.29 -10.66 -15.69
CA PHE A 88 -5.90 -10.90 -16.09
C PHE A 88 -5.74 -12.21 -16.85
N ALA A 89 -5.03 -12.15 -17.98
CA ALA A 89 -4.75 -13.32 -18.82
C ALA A 89 -3.57 -14.14 -18.26
N MET A 90 -3.61 -14.44 -16.94
CA MET A 90 -2.57 -15.21 -16.25
C MET A 90 -3.13 -15.92 -15.03
N PRO A 91 -2.45 -16.98 -14.53
CA PRO A 91 -2.83 -17.64 -13.28
C PRO A 91 -2.75 -16.69 -12.08
N VAL A 92 -3.82 -16.62 -11.29
CA VAL A 92 -3.92 -15.73 -10.11
C VAL A 92 -2.84 -16.03 -9.07
N GLY A 93 -2.39 -17.28 -8.95
CA GLY A 93 -1.31 -17.67 -8.04
C GLY A 93 -0.03 -16.86 -8.23
N LEU A 94 0.28 -16.44 -9.46
CA LEU A 94 1.47 -15.63 -9.74
C LEU A 94 1.38 -14.22 -9.11
N LEU A 95 0.16 -13.68 -8.95
CA LEU A 95 -0.04 -12.39 -8.27
C LEU A 95 0.26 -12.51 -6.77
N PHE A 96 -0.10 -13.64 -6.15
CA PHE A 96 0.23 -13.93 -4.76
C PHE A 96 1.72 -14.20 -4.56
N ASP A 97 2.35 -14.93 -5.49
CA ASP A 97 3.79 -15.17 -5.46
C ASP A 97 4.59 -13.88 -5.60
N ALA A 98 4.18 -12.99 -6.51
CA ALA A 98 4.79 -11.67 -6.67
C ALA A 98 4.70 -10.82 -5.40
N ALA A 99 3.59 -10.93 -4.66
CA ALA A 99 3.41 -10.23 -3.39
C ALA A 99 4.38 -10.71 -2.30
N ASN A 100 4.65 -12.01 -2.24
CA ASN A 100 5.63 -12.57 -1.31
C ASN A 100 7.06 -12.05 -1.55
N HIS A 101 7.38 -11.68 -2.79
CA HIS A 101 8.70 -11.21 -3.18
C HIS A 101 8.77 -9.67 -3.33
N ALA A 102 7.68 -8.96 -3.06
CA ALA A 102 7.54 -7.50 -3.24
C ALA A 102 7.99 -7.05 -4.65
N GLN A 103 7.74 -7.88 -5.65
CA GLN A 103 8.12 -7.61 -7.03
C GLN A 103 6.98 -6.91 -7.78
N THR A 104 7.38 -5.94 -8.61
CA THR A 104 6.51 -5.40 -9.64
C THR A 104 6.64 -6.25 -10.89
N MET A 105 5.52 -6.65 -11.47
CA MET A 105 5.49 -7.49 -12.65
C MET A 105 4.60 -6.90 -13.75
N GLU A 106 4.88 -7.26 -14.97
CA GLU A 106 4.04 -6.94 -16.12
C GLU A 106 2.98 -8.03 -16.27
N VAL A 107 1.71 -7.62 -16.29
CA VAL A 107 0.56 -8.52 -16.30
C VAL A 107 -0.24 -8.31 -17.57
N PRO A 108 -0.45 -9.37 -18.38
CA PRO A 108 -1.26 -9.29 -19.58
C PRO A 108 -2.76 -9.25 -19.24
N LEU A 109 -3.49 -8.42 -19.96
CA LEU A 109 -4.95 -8.39 -19.97
C LEU A 109 -5.49 -9.22 -21.12
N TRP A 110 -6.73 -9.65 -21.02
CA TRP A 110 -7.43 -10.35 -22.12
C TRP A 110 -7.58 -9.49 -23.39
N SER A 111 -7.47 -8.16 -23.28
CA SER A 111 -7.41 -7.23 -24.41
C SER A 111 -6.10 -7.24 -25.19
N GLY A 112 -5.07 -7.95 -24.70
CA GLY A 112 -3.71 -7.93 -25.25
C GLY A 112 -2.85 -6.77 -24.75
N LEU A 113 -3.40 -5.87 -23.95
CA LEU A 113 -2.63 -4.83 -23.27
C LEU A 113 -1.90 -5.41 -22.06
N HIS A 114 -0.86 -4.72 -21.60
CA HIS A 114 -0.11 -5.07 -20.40
C HIS A 114 -0.19 -3.94 -19.39
N LEU A 115 -0.33 -4.31 -18.11
CA LEU A 115 -0.25 -3.37 -16.99
C LEU A 115 0.94 -3.73 -16.12
N GLN A 116 1.54 -2.73 -15.53
CA GLN A 116 2.49 -2.90 -14.45
C GLN A 116 1.72 -3.10 -13.15
N VAL A 117 1.97 -4.20 -12.46
CA VAL A 117 1.25 -4.59 -11.24
C VAL A 117 2.23 -4.78 -10.10
N GLN A 118 1.94 -4.12 -8.99
CA GLN A 118 2.58 -4.36 -7.71
C GLN A 118 1.58 -5.03 -6.78
N SER A 119 1.91 -6.23 -6.33
CA SER A 119 1.09 -7.01 -5.41
C SER A 119 1.57 -6.82 -3.97
N VAL A 120 0.64 -6.59 -3.04
CA VAL A 120 0.93 -6.40 -1.62
C VAL A 120 -0.02 -7.27 -0.79
N LEU A 121 0.52 -8.22 -0.03
CA LEU A 121 -0.27 -9.00 0.92
C LEU A 121 -0.65 -8.14 2.12
N GLN A 122 -1.91 -8.15 2.48
CA GLN A 122 -2.35 -7.64 3.75
C GLN A 122 -2.11 -8.71 4.82
N HIS A 123 -1.00 -8.60 5.52
CA HIS A 123 -0.83 -9.39 6.74
C HIS A 123 -1.94 -8.96 7.69
N ALA A 124 -2.69 -9.91 8.21
CA ALA A 124 -3.75 -9.68 9.19
C ALA A 124 -3.14 -9.06 10.46
N SER A 125 -2.88 -7.76 10.40
CA SER A 125 -2.58 -6.94 11.56
C SER A 125 -3.91 -6.34 12.01
N HIS A 126 -4.55 -7.00 12.96
CA HIS A 126 -5.52 -6.34 13.82
C HIS A 126 -4.78 -5.19 14.50
N ASN A 127 -4.80 -4.02 13.88
CA ASN A 127 -4.81 -2.68 14.48
C ASN A 127 -4.64 -1.65 13.37
N ALA A 128 -5.75 -1.07 12.96
CA ALA A 128 -5.81 0.13 12.15
C ALA A 128 -5.06 1.26 12.87
N THR A 129 -4.36 2.07 12.10
CA THR A 129 -3.77 3.36 12.42
C THR A 129 -2.28 3.34 12.77
N GLN A 130 -1.43 3.03 11.75
CA GLN A 130 -0.11 3.66 11.68
C GLN A 130 0.45 3.53 10.24
N PRO A 131 1.10 4.54 9.67
CA PRO A 131 1.72 4.44 8.35
C PRO A 131 2.80 3.35 8.37
N ALA A 132 2.76 2.44 7.40
CA ALA A 132 3.54 1.20 7.33
C ALA A 132 5.07 1.34 7.39
N THR A 133 5.60 2.54 7.29
CA THR A 133 7.03 2.85 7.40
C THR A 133 7.59 2.85 8.81
N THR A 134 6.74 3.11 9.82
CA THR A 134 7.23 3.26 11.21
C THR A 134 7.46 1.91 11.89
N GLY A 135 6.64 0.90 11.60
CA GLY A 135 6.74 -0.43 12.23
C GLY A 135 7.96 -1.23 11.77
N ALA A 136 8.23 -1.25 10.47
CA ALA A 136 9.38 -1.95 9.90
C ALA A 136 10.71 -1.31 10.36
N LEU A 137 10.78 0.02 10.40
CA LEU A 137 11.92 0.76 10.94
C LEU A 137 12.14 0.52 12.44
N GLN A 138 11.07 0.42 13.23
CA GLN A 138 11.16 0.11 14.65
C GLN A 138 11.64 -1.32 14.89
N GLN A 139 11.16 -2.30 14.14
CA GLN A 139 11.62 -3.69 14.22
C GLN A 139 13.08 -3.82 13.82
N LEU A 140 13.48 -3.17 12.72
CA LEU A 140 14.88 -3.13 12.29
C LEU A 140 15.78 -2.48 13.36
N GLN A 141 15.33 -1.38 13.94
CA GLN A 141 16.04 -0.69 15.04
C GLN A 141 16.18 -1.58 16.27
N LEU A 142 15.13 -2.32 16.66
CA LEU A 142 15.17 -3.25 17.78
C LEU A 142 16.10 -4.44 17.50
N ALA A 143 16.09 -4.97 16.27
CA ALA A 143 17.01 -6.02 15.86
C ALA A 143 18.47 -5.57 15.91
N MET A 144 18.77 -4.36 15.46
CA MET A 144 20.12 -3.78 15.55
C MET A 144 20.56 -3.57 17.02
N ILE A 145 19.66 -3.10 17.87
CA ILE A 145 19.93 -2.92 19.32
C ILE A 145 20.22 -4.27 19.98
N ASN A 146 19.39 -5.28 19.73
CA ASN A 146 19.58 -6.61 20.29
C ASN A 146 20.92 -7.25 19.83
N LYS A 147 21.25 -7.08 18.55
CA LYS A 147 22.52 -7.54 17.98
C LYS A 147 23.73 -6.85 18.63
N ALA A 148 23.67 -5.54 18.84
CA ALA A 148 24.74 -4.79 19.48
C ALA A 148 24.92 -5.18 20.96
N ILE A 149 23.83 -5.44 21.70
CA ILE A 149 23.90 -5.92 23.08
C ILE A 149 24.48 -7.33 23.15
N ALA A 150 24.11 -8.23 22.24
CA ALA A 150 24.66 -9.57 22.16
C ALA A 150 26.17 -9.54 21.84
N GLN A 151 26.60 -8.71 20.91
CA GLN A 151 28.04 -8.52 20.58
C GLN A 151 28.82 -7.91 21.72
N ALA A 152 28.21 -7.02 22.51
CA ALA A 152 28.79 -6.42 23.69
C ALA A 152 28.69 -7.33 24.94
N LYS A 153 28.32 -8.62 24.79
CA LYS A 153 28.14 -9.60 25.89
C LYS A 153 27.28 -9.05 27.04
N GLY A 154 26.20 -8.31 26.72
CA GLY A 154 25.31 -7.70 27.70
C GLY A 154 25.78 -6.33 28.25
N ASN A 155 26.92 -5.82 27.84
CA ASN A 155 27.40 -4.51 28.29
C ASN A 155 26.69 -3.37 27.55
N VAL A 156 25.67 -2.81 28.20
CA VAL A 156 24.83 -1.74 27.65
C VAL A 156 25.62 -0.47 27.28
N ALA A 157 26.70 -0.18 28.03
CA ALA A 157 27.54 0.99 27.77
C ALA A 157 28.38 0.82 26.49
N GLN A 158 28.88 -0.38 26.21
CA GLN A 158 29.57 -0.71 24.97
C GLN A 158 28.61 -0.76 23.79
N ALA A 159 27.44 -1.35 23.96
CA ALA A 159 26.42 -1.41 22.94
C ALA A 159 25.95 0.01 22.53
N ALA A 160 25.73 0.90 23.49
CA ALA A 160 25.36 2.29 23.22
C ALA A 160 26.45 3.03 22.43
N LYS A 161 27.72 2.83 22.78
CA LYS A 161 28.87 3.41 22.08
C LYS A 161 28.98 2.87 20.64
N ALA A 162 28.78 1.56 20.45
CA ALA A 162 28.82 0.93 19.15
C ALA A 162 27.69 1.41 18.22
N LEU A 163 26.52 1.74 18.79
CA LEU A 163 25.37 2.28 18.05
C LEU A 163 25.38 3.81 17.91
N GLY A 164 26.37 4.51 18.48
CA GLY A 164 26.46 5.97 18.43
C GLY A 164 25.34 6.70 19.18
N ILE A 165 24.71 6.05 20.18
CA ILE A 165 23.60 6.61 20.95
C ILE A 165 23.94 6.69 22.46
N SER A 166 23.19 7.54 23.18
CA SER A 166 23.37 7.63 24.64
C SER A 166 22.78 6.39 25.34
N ARG A 167 23.36 6.05 26.50
CA ARG A 167 22.86 4.96 27.37
C ARG A 167 21.39 5.17 27.75
N ALA A 168 21.00 6.40 28.05
CA ALA A 168 19.61 6.74 28.38
C ALA A 168 18.64 6.46 27.21
N THR A 169 19.05 6.76 25.98
CA THR A 169 18.27 6.46 24.76
C THR A 169 18.11 4.95 24.55
N LEU A 170 19.17 4.17 24.83
CA LEU A 170 19.14 2.73 24.71
C LEU A 170 18.19 2.10 25.75
N TYR A 171 18.28 2.53 27.02
CA TYR A 171 17.36 2.07 28.07
C TYR A 171 15.90 2.42 27.77
N ARG A 172 15.62 3.64 27.29
CA ARG A 172 14.24 4.06 26.91
C ARG A 172 13.66 3.21 25.77
N LYS A 173 14.50 2.75 24.84
CA LYS A 173 14.08 1.86 23.74
C LYS A 173 13.86 0.43 24.18
N LEU A 174 14.60 -0.05 25.18
CA LEU A 174 14.44 -1.39 25.78
C LEU A 174 13.23 -1.47 26.71
N SER A 175 12.95 -0.44 27.52
CA SER A 175 11.82 -0.42 28.46
C SER A 175 10.47 -0.39 27.74
N ARG A 176 10.41 0.17 26.54
CA ARG A 176 9.20 0.14 25.70
C ARG A 176 8.77 -1.28 25.25
N LYS A 177 9.68 -2.26 25.35
CA LYS A 177 9.40 -3.68 25.05
C LYS A 177 8.68 -4.41 26.19
N ASN A 178 8.82 -3.97 27.45
CA ASN A 178 8.29 -4.67 28.63
C ASN A 178 6.90 -4.16 29.05
N SER A 179 6.27 -3.29 28.26
CA SER A 179 4.94 -2.71 28.56
C SER A 179 3.83 -3.23 27.63
N HIS A 180 4.04 -4.43 27.03
CA HIS A 180 3.01 -5.15 26.27
C HIS A 180 2.95 -6.59 26.75
#